data_f7790eaa5efe4b1794ca5297260dc423
#
_entry.id   f7790eaa5efe4b1794ca5297260dc423
#
_cell.length_a   1.000
_cell.length_b   1.000
_cell.length_c   1.000
_cell.angle_alpha   90.00
_cell.angle_beta   90.00
_cell.angle_gamma   90.00
#
_symmetry.space_group_name_H-M   'P 1'
#
loop_
_entity.id
_entity.type
_entity.pdbx_description
1 polymer ?
#
loop_
_entity_poly.entity_id
_entity_poly.type
_entity_poly.pdbx_seq_one_letter_code
_entity_poly.pdbx_strand_id
1 'polypeptide(L)'
;MSLKDTITADMKTAMKAGDSVRLGTIRMLLAAVKQREVDERIVLTDADVVALVEKAIKQRKEAITQFTAGNRPDLVAKEEAEAVILAGYLPEQMSEADVEAVIAAAFAEVIASGISGNAAIGKIMAIVKPKLAGKADMSAVSSKVKAALG
;
A
#
# COMPACT_ATOMS: atom_id res chain seq x y z
N MET A 1 13.95 14.32 7.44
CA MET A 1 12.67 14.13 8.14
C MET A 1 12.08 12.78 7.73
N SER A 2 11.75 11.94 8.68
CA SER A 2 11.15 10.64 8.38
C SER A 2 9.69 10.79 7.97
N LEU A 3 9.14 9.75 7.33
CA LEU A 3 7.72 9.72 6.99
C LEU A 3 6.84 9.84 8.24
N LYS A 4 7.22 9.16 9.33
CA LYS A 4 6.54 9.29 10.63
C LYS A 4 6.53 10.73 11.14
N ASP A 5 7.63 11.46 10.99
CA ASP A 5 7.71 12.87 11.38
C ASP A 5 6.80 13.74 10.53
N THR A 6 6.74 13.47 9.23
CA THR A 6 5.84 14.17 8.29
C THR A 6 4.37 13.94 8.69
N ILE A 7 3.99 12.70 8.99
CA ILE A 7 2.64 12.36 9.41
C ILE A 7 2.28 13.05 10.73
N THR A 8 3.22 13.10 11.67
CA THR A 8 3.03 13.79 12.96
C THR A 8 2.83 15.29 12.76
N ALA A 9 3.63 15.90 11.88
CA ALA A 9 3.47 17.32 11.54
C ALA A 9 2.11 17.60 10.89
N ASP A 10 1.66 16.73 9.99
CA ASP A 10 0.36 16.84 9.33
C ASP A 10 -0.80 16.70 10.33
N MET A 11 -0.64 15.87 11.36
CA MET A 11 -1.61 15.74 12.44
C MET A 11 -1.81 17.10 13.14
N LYS A 12 -0.72 17.77 13.46
CA LYS A 12 -0.76 19.09 14.11
C LYS A 12 -1.42 20.14 13.21
N THR A 13 -1.10 20.10 11.92
CA THR A 13 -1.68 21.00 10.91
C THR A 13 -3.19 20.78 10.79
N ALA A 14 -3.64 19.53 10.72
CA ALA A 14 -5.06 19.18 10.65
C ALA A 14 -5.81 19.59 11.91
N MET A 15 -5.19 19.44 13.08
CA MET A 15 -5.75 19.86 14.34
C MET A 15 -5.98 21.38 14.38
N LYS A 16 -4.99 22.16 13.96
CA LYS A 16 -5.09 23.62 13.91
C LYS A 16 -6.12 24.10 12.89
N ALA A 17 -6.25 23.39 11.77
CA ALA A 17 -7.23 23.72 10.72
C ALA A 17 -8.65 23.27 11.04
N GLY A 18 -8.85 22.47 12.08
CA GLY A 18 -10.17 21.92 12.41
C GLY A 18 -10.66 20.87 11.41
N ASP A 19 -9.73 20.25 10.65
CA ASP A 19 -10.04 19.21 9.67
C ASP A 19 -10.20 17.86 10.38
N SER A 20 -11.43 17.58 10.84
CA SER A 20 -11.72 16.42 11.68
C SER A 20 -11.54 15.09 10.95
N VAL A 21 -11.84 15.01 9.65
CA VAL A 21 -11.69 13.78 8.85
C VAL A 21 -10.20 13.44 8.69
N ARG A 22 -9.41 14.43 8.30
CA ARG A 22 -7.97 14.27 8.14
C ARG A 22 -7.31 13.94 9.47
N LEU A 23 -7.65 14.65 10.52
CA LEU A 23 -7.12 14.42 11.87
C LEU A 23 -7.42 13.00 12.36
N GLY A 24 -8.66 12.55 12.23
CA GLY A 24 -9.06 11.20 12.65
C GLY A 24 -8.31 10.11 11.87
N THR A 25 -8.17 10.26 10.56
CA THR A 25 -7.45 9.31 9.71
C THR A 25 -5.96 9.25 10.09
N ILE A 26 -5.33 10.40 10.28
CA ILE A 26 -3.91 10.47 10.66
C ILE A 26 -3.69 9.87 12.05
N ARG A 27 -4.57 10.15 13.00
CA ARG A 27 -4.49 9.58 14.35
C ARG A 27 -4.57 8.06 14.34
N MET A 28 -5.46 7.49 13.52
CA MET A 28 -5.57 6.04 13.38
C MET A 28 -4.27 5.43 12.82
N LEU A 29 -3.68 6.10 11.83
CA LEU A 29 -2.42 5.65 11.24
C LEU A 29 -1.28 5.70 12.27
N LEU A 30 -1.15 6.79 13.01
CA LEU A 30 -0.11 6.93 14.04
C LEU A 30 -0.31 5.94 15.19
N ALA A 31 -1.56 5.64 15.55
CA ALA A 31 -1.86 4.60 16.52
C ALA A 31 -1.38 3.22 16.06
N ALA A 32 -1.59 2.89 14.78
CA ALA A 32 -1.11 1.64 14.20
C ALA A 32 0.42 1.57 14.19
N VAL A 33 1.10 2.67 13.86
CA VAL A 33 2.56 2.77 13.91
C VAL A 33 3.07 2.52 15.33
N LYS A 34 2.50 3.22 16.30
CA LYS A 34 2.90 3.09 17.71
C LYS A 34 2.65 1.69 18.24
N GLN A 35 1.50 1.10 17.91
CA GLN A 35 1.15 -0.24 18.34
C GLN A 35 2.18 -1.26 17.85
N ARG A 36 2.56 -1.17 16.58
CA ARG A 36 3.57 -2.06 16.02
C ARG A 36 4.93 -1.85 16.65
N GLU A 37 5.34 -0.60 16.88
CA GLU A 37 6.61 -0.29 17.55
C GLU A 37 6.68 -0.87 18.96
N VAL A 38 5.58 -0.80 19.71
CA VAL A 38 5.49 -1.36 21.06
C VAL A 38 5.50 -2.89 21.01
N ASP A 39 4.72 -3.50 20.15
CA ASP A 39 4.58 -4.95 20.06
C ASP A 39 5.89 -5.62 19.62
N GLU A 40 6.58 -5.05 18.66
CA GLU A 40 7.81 -5.61 18.09
C GLU A 40 9.07 -5.05 18.74
N ARG A 41 8.94 -4.03 19.60
CA ARG A 41 10.05 -3.34 20.30
C ARG A 41 11.09 -2.79 19.33
N ILE A 42 10.61 -2.17 18.25
CA ILE A 42 11.44 -1.57 17.19
C ILE A 42 10.99 -0.14 16.93
N VAL A 43 11.83 0.59 16.20
CA VAL A 43 11.45 1.86 15.58
C VAL A 43 11.19 1.58 14.11
N LEU A 44 10.01 1.91 13.62
CA LEU A 44 9.64 1.64 12.23
C LEU A 44 10.42 2.52 11.26
N THR A 45 10.91 1.91 10.19
CA THR A 45 11.49 2.62 9.05
C THR A 45 10.40 3.23 8.19
N ASP A 46 10.77 4.09 7.24
CA ASP A 46 9.83 4.64 6.27
C ASP A 46 9.13 3.53 5.47
N ALA A 47 9.87 2.49 5.09
CA ALA A 47 9.30 1.33 4.39
C ALA A 47 8.25 0.60 5.23
N ASP A 48 8.47 0.46 6.52
CA ASP A 48 7.51 -0.14 7.45
C ASP A 48 6.25 0.71 7.56
N VAL A 49 6.41 2.03 7.62
CA VAL A 49 5.27 2.96 7.67
C VAL A 49 4.48 2.92 6.37
N VAL A 50 5.14 2.86 5.22
CA VAL A 50 4.48 2.69 3.91
C VAL A 50 3.65 1.41 3.89
N ALA A 51 4.18 0.30 4.40
CA ALA A 51 3.45 -0.96 4.48
C ALA A 51 2.17 -0.85 5.33
N LEU A 52 2.22 -0.11 6.44
CA LEU A 52 1.03 0.16 7.25
C LEU A 52 0.02 1.05 6.53
N VAL A 53 0.49 2.04 5.77
CA VAL A 53 -0.38 2.88 4.93
C VAL A 53 -1.09 2.03 3.87
N GLU A 54 -0.36 1.16 3.19
CA GLU A 54 -0.94 0.25 2.19
C GLU A 54 -2.01 -0.66 2.80
N LYS A 55 -1.73 -1.22 3.98
CA LYS A 55 -2.70 -2.05 4.71
C LYS A 55 -3.96 -1.26 5.08
N ALA A 56 -3.78 -0.03 5.56
CA ALA A 56 -4.90 0.84 5.91
C ALA A 56 -5.77 1.18 4.70
N ILE A 57 -5.15 1.43 3.54
CA ILE A 57 -5.87 1.68 2.28
C ILE A 57 -6.64 0.42 1.86
N LYS A 58 -6.02 -0.75 1.95
CA LYS A 58 -6.68 -2.02 1.60
C LYS A 58 -7.92 -2.24 2.46
N GLN A 59 -7.84 -1.97 3.77
CA GLN A 59 -8.98 -2.05 4.67
C GLN A 59 -10.11 -1.12 4.26
N ARG A 60 -9.80 0.11 3.79
CA ARG A 60 -10.82 1.06 3.30
C ARG A 60 -11.47 0.56 2.02
N LYS A 61 -10.70 -0.01 1.10
CA LYS A 61 -11.24 -0.59 -0.14
C LYS A 61 -12.18 -1.75 0.15
N GLU A 62 -11.83 -2.63 1.08
CA GLU A 62 -12.69 -3.72 1.52
C GLU A 62 -13.99 -3.20 2.15
N ALA A 63 -13.90 -2.19 3.00
CA ALA A 63 -15.05 -1.54 3.61
C ALA A 63 -15.96 -0.87 2.55
N ILE A 64 -15.36 -0.20 1.56
CA ILE A 64 -16.10 0.42 0.45
C ILE A 64 -16.91 -0.64 -0.31
N THR A 65 -16.33 -1.80 -0.59
CA THR A 65 -17.01 -2.90 -1.25
C THR A 65 -18.22 -3.37 -0.44
N GLN A 66 -18.04 -3.56 0.86
CA GLN A 66 -19.11 -4.01 1.76
C GLN A 66 -20.22 -2.96 1.91
N PHE A 67 -19.86 -1.69 2.07
CA PHE A 67 -20.83 -0.61 2.21
C PHE A 67 -21.59 -0.34 0.90
N THR A 68 -20.95 -0.52 -0.24
CA THR A 68 -21.59 -0.44 -1.55
C THR A 68 -22.64 -1.56 -1.68
N ALA A 69 -22.28 -2.78 -1.34
CA ALA A 69 -23.20 -3.91 -1.35
C ALA A 69 -24.37 -3.71 -0.36
N GLY A 70 -24.11 -3.08 0.78
CA GLY A 70 -25.13 -2.76 1.79
C GLY A 70 -25.92 -1.49 1.51
N ASN A 71 -25.71 -0.83 0.37
CA ASN A 71 -26.37 0.41 -0.04
C ASN A 71 -26.22 1.55 1.01
N ARG A 72 -24.97 1.76 1.45
CA ARG A 72 -24.64 2.81 2.41
C ARG A 72 -23.67 3.81 1.77
N PRO A 73 -24.15 4.68 0.84
CA PRO A 73 -23.29 5.65 0.15
C PRO A 73 -22.64 6.68 1.07
N ASP A 74 -23.25 6.99 2.21
CA ASP A 74 -22.69 7.83 3.25
C ASP A 74 -21.39 7.28 3.82
N LEU A 75 -21.36 5.97 4.11
CA LEU A 75 -20.18 5.29 4.63
C LEU A 75 -19.12 5.06 3.53
N VAL A 76 -19.55 4.81 2.29
CA VAL A 76 -18.65 4.73 1.13
C VAL A 76 -17.88 6.04 0.97
N ALA A 77 -18.57 7.17 0.99
CA ALA A 77 -17.93 8.48 0.83
C ALA A 77 -16.90 8.76 1.94
N LYS A 78 -17.20 8.36 3.17
CA LYS A 78 -16.29 8.51 4.31
C LYS A 78 -15.01 7.67 4.09
N GLU A 79 -15.16 6.41 3.73
CA GLU A 79 -14.02 5.51 3.50
C GLU A 79 -13.17 5.97 2.32
N GLU A 80 -13.79 6.47 1.25
CA GLU A 80 -13.07 7.02 0.09
C GLU A 80 -12.26 8.25 0.48
N ALA A 81 -12.80 9.16 1.28
CA ALA A 81 -12.10 10.33 1.76
C ALA A 81 -10.88 9.94 2.60
N GLU A 82 -11.02 8.96 3.48
CA GLU A 82 -9.91 8.44 4.28
C GLU A 82 -8.84 7.78 3.41
N ALA A 83 -9.24 7.01 2.40
CA ALA A 83 -8.31 6.38 1.47
C ALA A 83 -7.48 7.41 0.68
N VAL A 84 -8.08 8.51 0.26
CA VAL A 84 -7.37 9.60 -0.44
C VAL A 84 -6.31 10.23 0.47
N ILE A 85 -6.63 10.47 1.73
CA ILE A 85 -5.68 11.02 2.71
C ILE A 85 -4.49 10.08 2.89
N LEU A 86 -4.75 8.78 3.07
CA LEU A 86 -3.72 7.77 3.22
C LEU A 86 -2.85 7.63 1.98
N ALA A 87 -3.43 7.69 0.80
CA ALA A 87 -2.69 7.59 -0.46
C ALA A 87 -1.65 8.69 -0.64
N GLY A 88 -1.85 9.85 -0.01
CA GLY A 88 -0.89 10.96 -0.02
C GLY A 88 0.44 10.62 0.65
N TYR A 89 0.52 9.57 1.44
CA TYR A 89 1.75 9.11 2.11
C TYR A 89 2.46 7.98 1.37
N LEU A 90 1.90 7.49 0.28
CA LEU A 90 2.57 6.49 -0.54
C LEU A 90 3.62 7.14 -1.44
N PRO A 91 4.70 6.41 -1.79
CA PRO A 91 5.60 6.86 -2.85
C PRO A 91 4.84 7.09 -4.15
N GLU A 92 5.46 7.80 -5.09
CA GLU A 92 4.88 7.99 -6.41
C GLU A 92 4.50 6.64 -7.01
N GLN A 93 3.23 6.51 -7.41
CA GLN A 93 2.74 5.26 -7.98
C GLN A 93 3.22 5.11 -9.42
N MET A 94 3.64 3.90 -9.77
CA MET A 94 4.04 3.59 -11.13
C MET A 94 2.81 3.43 -12.02
N SER A 95 2.92 3.84 -13.28
CA SER A 95 1.89 3.59 -14.27
C SER A 95 1.75 2.08 -14.53
N GLU A 96 0.59 1.66 -15.02
CA GLU A 96 0.37 0.25 -15.38
C GLU A 96 1.40 -0.24 -16.41
N ALA A 97 1.74 0.59 -17.39
CA ALA A 97 2.75 0.27 -18.39
C ALA A 97 4.13 0.05 -17.76
N ASP A 98 4.54 0.88 -16.81
CA ASP A 98 5.81 0.73 -16.12
C ASP A 98 5.85 -0.52 -15.24
N VAL A 99 4.74 -0.83 -14.57
CA VAL A 99 4.59 -2.05 -13.77
C VAL A 99 4.75 -3.28 -14.67
N GLU A 100 4.08 -3.30 -15.81
CA GLU A 100 4.17 -4.40 -16.77
C GLU A 100 5.58 -4.56 -17.33
N ALA A 101 6.29 -3.45 -17.57
CA ALA A 101 7.68 -3.49 -18.03
C ALA A 101 8.61 -4.12 -16.99
N VAL A 102 8.42 -3.80 -15.71
CA VAL A 102 9.20 -4.41 -14.61
C VAL A 102 8.93 -5.91 -14.52
N ILE A 103 7.68 -6.31 -14.62
CA ILE A 103 7.27 -7.73 -14.59
C ILE A 103 7.85 -8.47 -15.79
N ALA A 104 7.76 -7.90 -16.99
CA ALA A 104 8.28 -8.51 -18.22
C ALA A 104 9.79 -8.72 -18.16
N ALA A 105 10.54 -7.75 -17.64
CA ALA A 105 11.98 -7.86 -17.48
C ALA A 105 12.36 -8.98 -16.49
N ALA A 106 11.66 -9.05 -15.36
CA ALA A 106 11.89 -10.11 -14.37
C ALA A 106 11.53 -11.49 -14.93
N PHE A 107 10.44 -11.57 -15.67
CA PHE A 107 9.98 -12.79 -16.34
C PHE A 107 11.05 -13.32 -17.32
N ALA A 108 11.55 -12.44 -18.19
CA ALA A 108 12.59 -12.78 -19.15
C ALA A 108 13.87 -13.30 -18.47
N GLU A 109 14.29 -12.66 -17.39
CA GLU A 109 15.47 -13.05 -16.62
C GLU A 109 15.30 -14.44 -16.00
N VAL A 110 14.14 -14.72 -15.39
CA VAL A 110 13.88 -16.01 -14.75
C VAL A 110 13.74 -17.13 -15.77
N ILE A 111 13.05 -16.90 -16.88
CA ILE A 111 12.90 -17.88 -17.95
C ILE A 111 14.26 -18.19 -18.61
N ALA A 112 15.09 -17.18 -18.81
CA ALA A 112 16.44 -17.37 -19.34
C ALA A 112 17.31 -18.26 -18.45
N SER A 113 17.03 -18.28 -17.14
CA SER A 113 17.74 -19.17 -16.20
C SER A 113 17.23 -20.61 -16.18
N GLY A 114 16.19 -20.92 -16.96
CA GLY A 114 15.63 -22.27 -17.09
C GLY A 114 14.64 -22.66 -15.99
N ILE A 115 14.21 -21.71 -15.18
CA ILE A 115 13.24 -21.95 -14.10
C ILE A 115 11.81 -21.83 -14.66
N SER A 116 10.92 -22.74 -14.27
CA SER A 116 9.53 -22.76 -14.72
C SER A 116 8.57 -23.14 -13.58
N GLY A 117 7.26 -23.01 -13.84
CA GLY A 117 6.20 -23.38 -12.89
C GLY A 117 6.17 -22.48 -11.65
N ASN A 118 5.80 -23.06 -10.52
CA ASN A 118 5.67 -22.33 -9.26
C ASN A 118 7.00 -21.75 -8.76
N ALA A 119 8.11 -22.41 -9.06
CA ALA A 119 9.43 -21.90 -8.72
C ALA A 119 9.73 -20.59 -9.47
N ALA A 120 9.27 -20.47 -10.72
CA ALA A 120 9.41 -19.25 -11.51
C ALA A 120 8.60 -18.10 -10.88
N ILE A 121 7.38 -18.36 -10.41
CA ILE A 121 6.54 -17.36 -9.74
C ILE A 121 7.28 -16.77 -8.53
N GLY A 122 7.83 -17.62 -7.66
CA GLY A 122 8.59 -17.21 -6.49
C GLY A 122 9.81 -16.36 -6.85
N LYS A 123 10.56 -16.75 -7.88
CA LYS A 123 11.73 -16.00 -8.34
C LYS A 123 11.37 -14.65 -8.94
N ILE A 124 10.33 -14.61 -9.77
CA ILE A 124 9.83 -13.34 -10.35
C ILE A 124 9.36 -12.41 -9.25
N MET A 125 8.58 -12.90 -8.31
CA MET A 125 8.09 -12.07 -7.18
C MET A 125 9.25 -11.54 -6.33
N ALA A 126 10.31 -12.34 -6.12
CA ALA A 126 11.50 -11.91 -5.40
C ALA A 126 12.22 -10.75 -6.10
N ILE A 127 12.16 -10.69 -7.43
CA ILE A 127 12.76 -9.62 -8.23
C ILE A 127 11.89 -8.38 -8.24
N VAL A 128 10.57 -8.53 -8.48
CA VAL A 128 9.67 -7.38 -8.65
C VAL A 128 9.25 -6.73 -7.34
N LYS A 129 9.14 -7.51 -6.27
CA LYS A 129 8.67 -7.00 -4.97
C LYS A 129 9.48 -5.80 -4.46
N PRO A 130 10.84 -5.83 -4.41
CA PRO A 130 11.61 -4.67 -3.98
C PRO A 130 11.44 -3.45 -4.88
N LYS A 131 11.20 -3.66 -6.18
CA LYS A 131 11.07 -2.60 -7.17
C LYS A 131 9.69 -1.94 -7.15
N LEU A 132 8.65 -2.69 -6.80
CA LEU A 132 7.26 -2.26 -6.85
C LEU A 132 6.63 -2.00 -5.49
N ALA A 133 7.30 -2.34 -4.39
CA ALA A 133 6.76 -2.17 -3.05
C ALA A 133 6.36 -0.71 -2.79
N GLY A 134 5.11 -0.48 -2.40
CA GLY A 134 4.56 0.85 -2.19
C GLY A 134 4.25 1.63 -3.46
N LYS A 135 4.67 1.16 -4.64
CA LYS A 135 4.49 1.85 -5.94
C LYS A 135 3.39 1.22 -6.78
N ALA A 136 2.96 0.03 -6.46
CA ALA A 136 1.91 -0.70 -7.14
C ALA A 136 1.19 -1.63 -6.16
N ASP A 137 -0.05 -2.02 -6.47
CA ASP A 137 -0.80 -2.99 -5.70
C ASP A 137 -0.19 -4.39 -5.91
N MET A 138 0.41 -4.95 -4.86
CA MET A 138 1.10 -6.24 -4.93
C MET A 138 0.15 -7.40 -5.23
N SER A 139 -1.14 -7.30 -4.87
CA SER A 139 -2.13 -8.33 -5.24
C SER A 139 -2.35 -8.36 -6.75
N ALA A 140 -2.45 -7.19 -7.38
CA ALA A 140 -2.57 -7.07 -8.83
C ALA A 140 -1.29 -7.56 -9.53
N VAL A 141 -0.12 -7.23 -8.99
CA VAL A 141 1.17 -7.68 -9.52
C VAL A 141 1.26 -9.21 -9.48
N SER A 142 0.91 -9.83 -8.35
CA SER A 142 0.90 -11.29 -8.20
C SER A 142 -0.02 -11.96 -9.21
N SER A 143 -1.21 -11.40 -9.43
CA SER A 143 -2.16 -11.91 -10.42
C SER A 143 -1.62 -11.82 -11.85
N LYS A 144 -0.96 -10.72 -12.19
CA LYS A 144 -0.32 -10.53 -13.51
C LYS A 144 0.81 -11.53 -13.74
N VAL A 145 1.63 -11.79 -12.72
CA VAL A 145 2.73 -12.76 -12.80
C VAL A 145 2.17 -14.16 -13.03
N LYS A 146 1.17 -14.56 -12.29
CA LYS A 146 0.52 -15.87 -12.44
C LYS A 146 -0.11 -16.04 -13.83
N ALA A 147 -0.81 -15.01 -14.30
CA ALA A 147 -1.44 -15.03 -15.63
C ALA A 147 -0.41 -15.14 -16.76
N ALA A 148 0.74 -14.49 -16.62
CA ALA A 148 1.82 -14.57 -17.62
C ALA A 148 2.47 -15.94 -17.71
N LEU A 149 2.49 -16.71 -16.62
CA LEU A 149 3.05 -18.05 -16.56
C LEU A 149 2.05 -19.14 -16.94
N GLY A 150 0.81 -18.81 -16.82
CA GLY A 150 -0.30 -19.67 -16.94
C GLY A 150 -0.80 -20.27 -17.94
#